data_25be06ae8716f2303f36d75ffe104305
#
_entry.id   25be06ae8716f2303f36d75ffe104305
#
_cell.length_a   1.000
_cell.length_b   1.000
_cell.length_c   1.000
_cell.angle_alpha   90.00
_cell.angle_beta   90.00
_cell.angle_gamma   90.00
#
_symmetry.space_group_name_H-M   'P 1'
#
loop_
_entity.id
_entity.type
_entity.pdbx_description
1 polymer ?
#
loop_
_entity_poly.entity_id
_entity_poly.type
_entity_poly.pdbx_seq_one_letter_code
_entity_poly.pdbx_strand_id
1 'polypeptide(L)'
;MRFQTCKHELVFFKAILSDEVILKRYIDSILKEDVGFVKVLNSRMIVNNIRLKSKTLDALIETKKYLINIEINTNFSREYKERNLKYLSTIMTNVDRKRKAYSNSKNVIQINLNFQNKSNSGDVIELKNKKNKVYSEKIKIINYNIEYYKKICYNQVNKDELTYLLGILDMNSDELDDMVRERRDLKMIADMIKDINDEKELFEYMDPLEEKKIWENTFKEIGEKRGEKRGEKRGEKKGILKTAKNMLQMGLNNEIISKATGLSIKQIMML
;
A
#
# COMPACT_ATOMS: atom_id res chain seq x y z
N MET A 1 3.15 28.60 -5.31
CA MET A 1 2.47 27.54 -4.52
C MET A 1 3.48 26.88 -3.59
N ARG A 2 3.08 26.48 -2.37
CA ARG A 2 3.99 25.77 -1.45
C ARG A 2 4.07 24.31 -1.87
N PHE A 3 5.28 23.73 -1.91
CA PHE A 3 5.50 22.32 -2.19
C PHE A 3 4.71 21.44 -1.21
N GLN A 4 3.96 20.48 -1.74
CA GLN A 4 3.15 19.54 -0.96
C GLN A 4 3.93 18.23 -0.74
N THR A 5 4.10 17.84 0.51
CA THR A 5 4.68 16.54 0.89
C THR A 5 3.59 15.49 0.99
N CYS A 6 3.93 14.27 1.35
CA CYS A 6 2.95 13.20 1.59
C CYS A 6 2.05 13.43 2.83
N LYS A 7 2.15 14.59 3.51
CA LYS A 7 1.11 15.10 4.41
C LYS A 7 -0.21 15.32 3.69
N HIS A 8 -0.13 15.67 2.41
CA HIS A 8 -1.29 15.77 1.55
C HIS A 8 -1.66 14.39 1.03
N GLU A 9 -2.88 13.94 1.31
CA GLU A 9 -3.35 12.59 1.00
C GLU A 9 -3.16 12.23 -0.48
N LEU A 10 -3.44 13.17 -1.40
CA LEU A 10 -3.28 12.96 -2.84
C LEU A 10 -1.82 12.66 -3.21
N VAL A 11 -0.86 13.36 -2.63
CA VAL A 11 0.58 13.14 -2.89
C VAL A 11 0.98 11.74 -2.41
N PHE A 12 0.61 11.39 -1.17
CA PHE A 12 0.87 10.05 -0.64
C PHE A 12 0.24 8.96 -1.52
N PHE A 13 -1.01 9.19 -1.91
CA PHE A 13 -1.74 8.23 -2.72
C PHE A 13 -1.07 8.00 -4.08
N LYS A 14 -0.81 9.08 -4.83
CA LYS A 14 -0.18 9.00 -6.15
C LYS A 14 1.25 8.47 -6.07
N ALA A 15 2.06 8.94 -5.12
CA ALA A 15 3.47 8.58 -5.03
C ALA A 15 3.71 7.18 -4.45
N ILE A 16 2.90 6.72 -3.50
CA ILE A 16 3.14 5.49 -2.76
C ILE A 16 2.15 4.39 -3.11
N LEU A 17 0.85 4.69 -3.14
CA LEU A 17 -0.17 3.66 -3.31
C LEU A 17 -0.44 3.30 -4.77
N SER A 18 -0.08 4.15 -5.71
CA SER A 18 -0.31 3.91 -7.14
C SER A 18 0.63 2.87 -7.74
N ASP A 19 1.81 2.68 -7.15
CA ASP A 19 2.82 1.71 -7.61
C ASP A 19 2.91 0.51 -6.65
N GLU A 20 2.65 -0.70 -7.19
CA GLU A 20 2.65 -1.94 -6.39
C GLU A 20 4.06 -2.29 -5.87
N VAL A 21 5.12 -1.89 -6.55
CA VAL A 21 6.51 -2.18 -6.14
C VAL A 21 6.90 -1.29 -4.98
N ILE A 22 6.62 0.02 -5.10
CA ILE A 22 6.86 0.99 -4.03
C ILE A 22 6.03 0.62 -2.80
N LEU A 23 4.72 0.39 -2.97
CA LEU A 23 3.83 0.02 -1.88
C LEU A 23 4.30 -1.25 -1.17
N LYS A 24 4.67 -2.29 -1.95
CA LYS A 24 5.18 -3.53 -1.37
C LYS A 24 6.45 -3.28 -0.56
N ARG A 25 7.37 -2.48 -1.07
CA ARG A 25 8.61 -2.10 -0.39
C ARG A 25 8.34 -1.45 0.98
N TYR A 26 7.35 -0.54 1.06
CA TYR A 26 6.89 0.05 2.32
C TYR A 26 6.35 -1.00 3.28
N ILE A 27 5.42 -1.83 2.82
CA ILE A 27 4.77 -2.83 3.68
C ILE A 27 5.76 -3.89 4.18
N ASP A 28 6.64 -4.39 3.31
CA ASP A 28 7.69 -5.35 3.69
C ASP A 28 8.62 -4.75 4.76
N SER A 29 9.03 -3.49 4.59
CA SER A 29 9.91 -2.80 5.54
C SER A 29 9.22 -2.54 6.90
N ILE A 30 7.94 -2.18 6.89
CA ILE A 30 7.14 -1.96 8.10
C ILE A 30 6.92 -3.26 8.88
N LEU A 31 6.57 -4.33 8.18
CA LEU A 31 6.25 -5.62 8.81
C LEU A 31 7.48 -6.51 9.02
N LYS A 32 8.62 -6.13 8.44
CA LYS A 32 9.89 -6.88 8.46
C LYS A 32 9.73 -8.31 7.93
N GLU A 33 8.84 -8.48 6.95
CA GLU A 33 8.62 -9.75 6.26
C GLU A 33 8.18 -9.53 4.81
N ASP A 34 8.42 -10.49 3.92
CA ASP A 34 7.86 -10.51 2.57
C ASP A 34 6.36 -10.83 2.62
N VAL A 35 5.51 -9.85 2.37
CA VAL A 35 4.05 -10.04 2.37
C VAL A 35 3.51 -10.69 1.11
N GLY A 36 4.38 -10.98 0.14
CA GLY A 36 4.05 -11.59 -1.15
C GLY A 36 3.47 -10.58 -2.13
N PHE A 37 2.16 -10.44 -2.19
CA PHE A 37 1.49 -9.43 -3.03
C PHE A 37 0.88 -8.32 -2.17
N VAL A 38 0.73 -7.15 -2.77
CA VAL A 38 -0.06 -6.03 -2.23
C VAL A 38 -1.14 -5.66 -3.23
N LYS A 39 -2.33 -5.31 -2.72
CA LYS A 39 -3.45 -4.85 -3.53
C LYS A 39 -4.18 -3.76 -2.77
N VAL A 40 -4.22 -2.56 -3.33
CA VAL A 40 -5.06 -1.49 -2.79
C VAL A 40 -6.52 -1.84 -3.06
N LEU A 41 -7.32 -1.87 -2.01
CA LEU A 41 -8.76 -2.07 -2.08
C LEU A 41 -9.45 -0.70 -2.10
N ASN A 42 -10.57 -0.62 -2.83
CA ASN A 42 -11.37 0.60 -2.80
C ASN A 42 -11.99 0.76 -1.41
N SER A 43 -11.69 1.84 -0.73
CA SER A 43 -12.18 2.17 0.62
C SER A 43 -13.72 2.18 0.72
N ARG A 44 -14.44 2.41 -0.38
CA ARG A 44 -15.90 2.39 -0.44
C ARG A 44 -16.56 1.03 -0.24
N MET A 45 -15.86 -0.07 -0.54
CA MET A 45 -16.48 -1.41 -0.40
C MET A 45 -16.85 -1.77 1.04
N ILE A 46 -16.27 -1.08 2.01
CA ILE A 46 -16.45 -1.39 3.45
C ILE A 46 -17.60 -0.58 4.07
N VAL A 47 -17.92 0.58 3.53
CA VAL A 47 -18.82 1.56 4.18
C VAL A 47 -20.29 1.47 3.72
N ASN A 48 -20.61 0.73 2.66
CA ASN A 48 -21.92 0.75 2.02
C ASN A 48 -23.10 0.17 2.83
N ASN A 49 -22.91 -0.28 4.07
CA ASN A 49 -23.99 -0.92 4.85
C ASN A 49 -24.26 -0.32 6.24
N ILE A 50 -23.64 0.78 6.61
CA ILE A 50 -23.91 1.41 7.91
C ILE A 50 -24.26 2.88 7.65
N ARG A 51 -25.42 3.35 8.13
CA ARG A 51 -25.83 4.77 8.20
C ARG A 51 -24.92 5.58 9.14
N LEU A 52 -23.62 5.44 8.99
CA LEU A 52 -22.61 6.25 9.65
C LEU A 52 -22.12 7.28 8.64
N LYS A 53 -22.01 8.54 9.08
CA LYS A 53 -21.43 9.65 8.31
C LYS A 53 -20.27 9.13 7.47
N SER A 54 -20.34 9.32 6.16
CA SER A 54 -19.37 8.86 5.17
C SER A 54 -17.95 9.24 5.60
N LYS A 55 -17.23 8.30 6.22
CA LYS A 55 -15.82 8.45 6.56
C LYS A 55 -15.05 7.54 5.61
N THR A 56 -14.25 8.13 4.79
CA THR A 56 -13.34 7.44 3.89
C THR A 56 -12.12 6.97 4.70
N LEU A 57 -11.70 5.73 4.51
CA LEU A 57 -10.38 5.26 4.93
C LEU A 57 -9.35 5.84 3.96
N ASP A 58 -8.19 6.28 4.46
CA ASP A 58 -7.17 6.84 3.58
C ASP A 58 -6.61 5.77 2.63
N ALA A 59 -6.25 4.59 3.12
CA ALA A 59 -5.89 3.46 2.27
C ALA A 59 -6.15 2.12 2.93
N LEU A 60 -6.81 1.20 2.21
CA LEU A 60 -6.97 -0.19 2.62
C LEU A 60 -6.23 -1.11 1.64
N ILE A 61 -5.32 -1.92 2.16
CA ILE A 61 -4.43 -2.78 1.41
C ILE A 61 -4.68 -4.23 1.78
N GLU A 62 -4.79 -5.10 0.79
CA GLU A 62 -4.87 -6.53 0.96
C GLU A 62 -3.54 -7.19 0.60
N THR A 63 -3.06 -8.07 1.48
CA THR A 63 -1.93 -8.96 1.23
C THR A 63 -2.37 -10.43 1.36
N LYS A 64 -1.44 -11.37 1.29
CA LYS A 64 -1.76 -12.79 1.53
C LYS A 64 -2.29 -13.02 2.94
N LYS A 65 -1.66 -12.44 3.97
CA LYS A 65 -1.96 -12.68 5.39
C LYS A 65 -2.77 -11.55 6.04
N TYR A 66 -2.66 -10.31 5.52
CA TYR A 66 -3.10 -9.11 6.21
C TYR A 66 -4.14 -8.32 5.43
N LEU A 67 -4.99 -7.60 6.16
CA LEU A 67 -5.66 -6.39 5.73
C LEU A 67 -5.04 -5.22 6.47
N ILE A 68 -4.48 -4.28 5.74
CA ILE A 68 -3.71 -3.17 6.28
C ILE A 68 -4.45 -1.88 5.96
N ASN A 69 -4.82 -1.13 7.00
CA ASN A 69 -5.32 0.23 6.87
C ASN A 69 -4.18 1.21 7.14
N ILE A 70 -3.93 2.14 6.22
CA ILE A 70 -2.99 3.25 6.43
C ILE A 70 -3.80 4.52 6.62
N GLU A 71 -3.52 5.25 7.69
CA GLU A 71 -4.13 6.54 8.02
C GLU A 71 -3.06 7.63 8.08
N ILE A 72 -3.30 8.74 7.39
CA ILE A 72 -2.47 9.94 7.40
C ILE A 72 -3.04 10.91 8.43
N ASN A 73 -2.32 11.09 9.53
CA ASN A 73 -2.76 11.96 10.61
C ASN A 73 -1.97 13.27 10.61
N THR A 74 -2.62 14.35 10.20
CA THR A 74 -2.08 15.73 10.26
C THR A 74 -2.73 16.56 11.35
N ASN A 75 -3.94 16.16 11.79
CA ASN A 75 -4.70 16.82 12.86
C ASN A 75 -4.89 15.86 14.04
N PHE A 76 -4.37 16.23 15.20
CA PHE A 76 -4.39 15.44 16.44
C PHE A 76 -5.44 15.97 17.43
N SER A 77 -6.71 16.04 16.97
CA SER A 77 -7.84 16.28 17.86
C SER A 77 -7.93 15.18 18.93
N ARG A 78 -8.63 15.44 20.03
CA ARG A 78 -8.82 14.42 21.09
C ARG A 78 -9.47 13.12 20.57
N GLU A 79 -10.17 13.19 19.45
CA GLU A 79 -10.98 12.10 18.90
C GLU A 79 -10.23 11.25 17.84
N TYR A 80 -8.99 11.59 17.47
CA TYR A 80 -8.32 10.85 16.37
C TYR A 80 -8.11 9.37 16.70
N LYS A 81 -7.82 9.04 17.96
CA LYS A 81 -7.61 7.66 18.42
C LYS A 81 -8.91 6.85 18.33
N GLU A 82 -10.02 7.43 18.81
CA GLU A 82 -11.35 6.83 18.74
C GLU A 82 -11.81 6.65 17.29
N ARG A 83 -11.49 7.62 16.42
CA ARG A 83 -11.73 7.52 14.98
C ARG A 83 -10.98 6.31 14.39
N ASN A 84 -9.70 6.20 14.67
CA ASN A 84 -8.85 5.13 14.16
C ASN A 84 -9.31 3.75 14.68
N LEU A 85 -9.72 3.66 15.95
CA LEU A 85 -10.32 2.44 16.50
C LEU A 85 -11.64 2.07 15.83
N LYS A 86 -12.49 3.03 15.49
CA LYS A 86 -13.74 2.79 14.74
C LYS A 86 -13.45 2.23 13.35
N TYR A 87 -12.43 2.74 12.65
CA TYR A 87 -12.02 2.22 11.35
C TYR A 87 -11.55 0.77 11.45
N LEU A 88 -10.66 0.49 12.40
CA LEU A 88 -10.16 -0.85 12.68
C LEU A 88 -11.30 -1.83 12.95
N SER A 89 -12.25 -1.45 13.83
CA SER A 89 -13.42 -2.26 14.15
C SER A 89 -14.32 -2.52 12.94
N THR A 90 -14.49 -1.52 12.07
CA THR A 90 -15.27 -1.65 10.85
C THR A 90 -14.63 -2.63 9.88
N ILE A 91 -13.30 -2.56 9.71
CA ILE A 91 -12.55 -3.48 8.87
C ILE A 91 -12.73 -4.91 9.37
N MET A 92 -12.53 -5.14 10.67
CA MET A 92 -12.69 -6.45 11.29
C MET A 92 -14.08 -7.04 11.05
N THR A 93 -15.13 -6.26 11.33
CA THR A 93 -16.51 -6.72 11.15
C THR A 93 -16.83 -7.12 9.70
N ASN A 94 -16.22 -6.43 8.72
CA ASN A 94 -16.46 -6.72 7.31
C ASN A 94 -15.67 -7.93 6.79
N VAL A 95 -14.51 -8.22 7.38
CA VAL A 95 -13.71 -9.41 7.04
C VAL A 95 -14.47 -10.70 7.35
N ASP A 96 -15.19 -10.72 8.47
CA ASP A 96 -15.87 -11.91 8.97
C ASP A 96 -17.20 -12.22 8.26
N ARG A 97 -17.78 -11.25 7.50
CA ARG A 97 -19.07 -11.43 6.82
C ARG A 97 -19.10 -12.50 5.72
N LYS A 98 -17.95 -13.01 5.27
CA LYS A 98 -17.87 -14.00 4.17
C LYS A 98 -17.93 -15.47 4.61
N ARG A 99 -18.56 -15.81 5.74
CA ARG A 99 -18.81 -17.19 6.21
C ARG A 99 -17.56 -18.09 6.26
N LYS A 100 -16.39 -17.53 6.57
CA LYS A 100 -15.17 -18.30 6.81
C LYS A 100 -15.02 -18.58 8.29
N ALA A 101 -14.40 -19.71 8.65
CA ALA A 101 -14.03 -19.96 10.04
C ALA A 101 -13.16 -18.80 10.56
N TYR A 102 -13.37 -18.35 11.79
CA TYR A 102 -12.61 -17.24 12.42
C TYR A 102 -11.09 -17.41 12.33
N SER A 103 -10.61 -18.67 12.35
CA SER A 103 -9.20 -19.00 12.18
C SER A 103 -8.62 -18.60 10.82
N ASN A 104 -9.47 -18.56 9.77
CA ASN A 104 -9.07 -18.28 8.40
C ASN A 104 -9.24 -16.80 7.99
N SER A 105 -9.65 -15.94 8.93
CA SER A 105 -9.71 -14.49 8.69
C SER A 105 -8.29 -13.91 8.67
N LYS A 106 -8.06 -12.94 7.77
CA LYS A 106 -6.79 -12.20 7.74
C LYS A 106 -6.58 -11.40 9.01
N ASN A 107 -5.34 -11.23 9.41
CA ASN A 107 -4.99 -10.31 10.47
C ASN A 107 -5.18 -8.86 9.99
N VAL A 108 -5.67 -7.99 10.86
CA VAL A 108 -5.91 -6.58 10.55
C VAL A 108 -4.83 -5.74 11.21
N ILE A 109 -4.14 -4.95 10.41
CA ILE A 109 -3.09 -4.03 10.86
C ILE A 109 -3.52 -2.62 10.51
N GLN A 110 -3.48 -1.72 11.48
CA GLN A 110 -3.60 -0.30 11.25
C GLN A 110 -2.25 0.37 11.37
N ILE A 111 -1.86 1.11 10.35
CA ILE A 111 -0.63 1.90 10.30
C ILE A 111 -1.04 3.36 10.32
N ASN A 112 -0.61 4.09 11.35
CA ASN A 112 -0.85 5.51 11.49
C ASN A 112 0.44 6.27 11.16
N LEU A 113 0.42 7.04 10.10
CA LEU A 113 1.49 7.96 9.71
C LEU A 113 1.19 9.33 10.34
N ASN A 114 1.86 9.63 11.43
CA ASN A 114 1.60 10.84 12.23
C ASN A 114 2.59 11.94 11.86
N PHE A 115 2.10 12.96 11.19
CA PHE A 115 2.89 14.14 10.80
C PHE A 115 2.85 15.20 11.92
N GLN A 116 3.50 14.88 13.04
CA GLN A 116 3.60 15.78 14.20
C GLN A 116 5.03 15.83 14.73
N ASN A 117 5.39 16.97 15.30
CA ASN A 117 6.72 17.13 15.89
C ASN A 117 6.82 16.37 17.22
N LYS A 118 7.36 15.15 17.15
CA LYS A 118 7.68 14.34 18.30
C LYS A 118 9.13 13.87 18.27
N SER A 119 9.70 13.65 19.45
CA SER A 119 11.08 13.19 19.61
C SER A 119 11.25 11.68 19.54
N ASN A 120 10.16 10.90 19.44
CA ASN A 120 10.21 9.44 19.39
C ASN A 120 9.69 8.90 18.05
N SER A 121 10.10 7.69 17.70
CA SER A 121 9.75 7.00 16.45
C SER A 121 8.26 6.66 16.33
N GLY A 122 7.55 6.56 17.44
CA GLY A 122 6.21 6.00 17.51
C GLY A 122 6.17 4.76 18.40
N ASP A 123 5.09 3.99 18.29
CA ASP A 123 4.87 2.79 19.09
C ASP A 123 4.08 1.71 18.33
N VAL A 124 4.08 0.50 18.91
CA VAL A 124 3.27 -0.62 18.43
C VAL A 124 2.33 -1.06 19.55
N ILE A 125 1.04 -1.15 19.24
CA ILE A 125 -0.01 -1.56 20.15
C ILE A 125 -0.50 -2.95 19.76
N GLU A 126 -0.45 -3.88 20.71
CA GLU A 126 -0.87 -5.27 20.54
C GLU A 126 -1.82 -5.69 21.69
N LEU A 127 -2.68 -6.66 21.42
CA LEU A 127 -3.56 -7.24 22.43
C LEU A 127 -2.79 -8.22 23.30
N LYS A 128 -2.46 -7.80 24.53
CA LYS A 128 -1.73 -8.59 25.52
C LYS A 128 -2.45 -8.61 26.86
N ASN A 129 -2.27 -9.70 27.62
CA ASN A 129 -2.72 -9.76 29.01
C ASN A 129 -1.75 -9.02 29.96
N LYS A 130 -2.11 -8.90 31.24
CA LYS A 130 -1.28 -8.24 32.27
C LYS A 130 0.12 -8.87 32.45
N LYS A 131 0.35 -10.11 31.97
CA LYS A 131 1.65 -10.80 32.00
C LYS A 131 2.41 -10.66 30.66
N ASN A 132 2.04 -9.70 29.82
CA ASN A 132 2.61 -9.47 28.47
C ASN A 132 2.47 -10.64 27.47
N LYS A 133 1.64 -11.65 27.79
CA LYS A 133 1.35 -12.72 26.84
C LYS A 133 0.35 -12.22 25.79
N VAL A 134 0.67 -12.43 24.52
CA VAL A 134 -0.21 -12.07 23.39
C VAL A 134 -1.53 -12.83 23.55
N TYR A 135 -2.65 -12.10 23.54
CA TYR A 135 -4.00 -12.65 23.55
C TYR A 135 -4.45 -13.01 22.15
N SER A 136 -4.16 -12.14 21.18
CA SER A 136 -4.49 -12.38 19.77
C SER A 136 -3.57 -11.56 18.87
N GLU A 137 -3.09 -12.17 17.79
CA GLU A 137 -2.32 -11.50 16.72
C GLU A 137 -3.23 -10.93 15.61
N LYS A 138 -4.54 -11.11 15.77
CA LYS A 138 -5.52 -10.66 14.76
C LYS A 138 -5.57 -9.15 14.57
N ILE A 139 -5.08 -8.39 15.55
CA ILE A 139 -5.09 -6.92 15.54
C ILE A 139 -3.73 -6.40 15.95
N LYS A 140 -3.23 -5.44 15.18
CA LYS A 140 -2.03 -4.66 15.52
C LYS A 140 -2.23 -3.21 15.06
N ILE A 141 -1.80 -2.25 15.88
CA ILE A 141 -1.75 -0.83 15.50
C ILE A 141 -0.29 -0.41 15.57
N ILE A 142 0.20 0.19 14.50
CA ILE A 142 1.58 0.68 14.39
C ILE A 142 1.51 2.19 14.18
N ASN A 143 2.12 2.95 15.06
CA ASN A 143 2.18 4.40 14.97
C ASN A 143 3.60 4.82 14.60
N TYR A 144 3.74 5.63 13.55
CA TYR A 144 5.00 6.25 13.16
C TYR A 144 4.91 7.76 13.25
N ASN A 145 5.89 8.40 13.87
CA ASN A 145 6.03 9.86 13.90
C ASN A 145 6.97 10.30 12.78
N ILE A 146 6.42 10.74 11.66
CA ILE A 146 7.16 10.94 10.39
C ILE A 146 8.26 11.99 10.53
N GLU A 147 8.02 13.07 11.26
CA GLU A 147 9.04 14.11 11.47
C GLU A 147 10.26 13.60 12.24
N TYR A 148 10.09 12.62 13.13
CA TYR A 148 11.21 11.94 13.77
C TYR A 148 12.11 11.23 12.75
N TYR A 149 11.52 10.46 11.83
CA TYR A 149 12.24 9.74 10.79
C TYR A 149 12.94 10.69 9.82
N LYS A 150 12.25 11.78 9.42
CA LYS A 150 12.86 12.84 8.63
C LYS A 150 14.13 13.39 9.29
N LYS A 151 14.08 13.72 10.59
CA LYS A 151 15.24 14.23 11.34
C LYS A 151 16.40 13.23 11.40
N ILE A 152 16.09 11.94 11.59
CA ILE A 152 17.12 10.89 11.63
C ILE A 152 17.79 10.74 10.28
N CYS A 153 17.07 10.90 9.16
CA CYS A 153 17.66 10.84 7.83
C CYS A 153 18.84 11.81 7.65
N TYR A 154 18.89 12.92 8.38
CA TYR A 154 19.99 13.88 8.32
C TYR A 154 21.10 13.65 9.36
N ASN A 155 20.77 13.06 10.51
CA ASN A 155 21.61 13.13 11.71
C ASN A 155 22.30 11.84 12.10
N GLN A 156 22.01 10.69 11.47
CA GLN A 156 22.54 9.40 11.88
C GLN A 156 23.33 8.69 10.77
N VAL A 157 24.36 7.95 11.18
CA VAL A 157 25.10 6.98 10.35
C VAL A 157 24.45 5.61 10.55
N ASN A 158 24.35 4.80 9.49
CA ASN A 158 23.72 3.46 9.50
C ASN A 158 22.19 3.45 9.76
N LYS A 159 21.45 4.05 8.84
CA LYS A 159 20.00 4.06 8.82
C LYS A 159 19.46 2.78 8.16
N ASP A 160 18.39 2.24 8.73
CA ASP A 160 17.67 1.13 8.12
C ASP A 160 16.78 1.62 6.95
N GLU A 161 16.32 0.69 6.14
CA GLU A 161 15.46 0.94 5.00
C GLU A 161 14.18 1.69 5.39
N LEU A 162 13.55 1.27 6.49
CA LEU A 162 12.32 1.88 7.00
C LEU A 162 12.50 3.36 7.34
N THR A 163 13.66 3.72 7.92
CA THR A 163 13.99 5.11 8.26
C THR A 163 13.97 6.00 7.02
N TYR A 164 14.57 5.56 5.93
CA TYR A 164 14.55 6.31 4.67
C TYR A 164 13.16 6.41 4.06
N LEU A 165 12.44 5.29 4.02
CA LEU A 165 11.08 5.24 3.45
C LEU A 165 10.08 6.12 4.22
N LEU A 166 10.18 6.19 5.55
CA LEU A 166 9.33 7.05 6.35
C LEU A 166 9.78 8.51 6.30
N GLY A 167 11.09 8.77 6.30
CA GLY A 167 11.64 10.12 6.26
C GLY A 167 11.30 10.87 4.98
N ILE A 168 11.35 10.20 3.82
CA ILE A 168 11.06 10.81 2.51
C ILE A 168 9.63 11.35 2.40
N LEU A 169 8.69 10.83 3.19
CA LEU A 169 7.28 11.24 3.14
C LEU A 169 7.04 12.71 3.52
N ASP A 170 7.96 13.36 4.23
CA ASP A 170 7.83 14.76 4.66
C ASP A 170 8.96 15.68 4.15
N MET A 171 9.68 15.25 3.12
CA MET A 171 10.74 16.02 2.52
C MET A 171 10.21 17.00 1.48
N ASN A 172 10.79 18.21 1.46
CA ASN A 172 10.55 19.19 0.38
C ASN A 172 11.44 18.86 -0.85
N SER A 173 11.33 19.67 -1.92
CA SER A 173 12.04 19.42 -3.17
C SER A 173 13.55 19.31 -3.00
N ASP A 174 14.17 20.24 -2.27
CA ASP A 174 15.65 20.28 -2.09
C ASP A 174 16.08 19.07 -1.23
N GLU A 175 15.33 18.76 -0.19
CA GLU A 175 15.57 17.62 0.69
C GLU A 175 15.45 16.28 -0.07
N LEU A 176 14.54 16.19 -1.04
CA LEU A 176 14.40 15.03 -1.92
C LEU A 176 15.62 14.87 -2.83
N ASP A 177 16.17 15.97 -3.37
CA ASP A 177 17.37 15.95 -4.19
C ASP A 177 18.59 15.46 -3.38
N ASP A 178 18.73 15.96 -2.17
CA ASP A 178 19.83 15.53 -1.28
C ASP A 178 19.68 14.05 -0.92
N MET A 179 18.46 13.60 -0.62
CA MET A 179 18.17 12.19 -0.34
C MET A 179 18.53 11.28 -1.51
N VAL A 180 18.20 11.67 -2.75
CA VAL A 180 18.50 10.89 -3.95
C VAL A 180 20.02 10.81 -4.23
N ARG A 181 20.79 11.84 -3.86
CA ARG A 181 22.26 11.79 -3.94
C ARG A 181 22.85 10.71 -3.03
N GLU A 182 22.29 10.55 -1.83
CA GLU A 182 22.70 9.51 -0.87
C GLU A 182 22.12 8.13 -1.25
N ARG A 183 20.85 8.08 -1.66
CA ARG A 183 20.07 6.85 -1.91
C ARG A 183 19.41 6.91 -3.30
N ARG A 184 20.16 6.56 -4.34
CA ARG A 184 19.67 6.55 -5.74
C ARG A 184 18.46 5.65 -5.97
N ASP A 185 18.31 4.61 -5.18
CA ASP A 185 17.20 3.67 -5.23
C ASP A 185 15.85 4.30 -4.79
N LEU A 186 15.87 5.47 -4.13
CA LEU A 186 14.69 6.25 -3.77
C LEU A 186 14.28 7.27 -4.85
N LYS A 187 15.07 7.38 -5.94
CA LYS A 187 14.84 8.37 -7.00
C LYS A 187 13.41 8.29 -7.55
N MET A 188 12.90 7.10 -7.80
CA MET A 188 11.55 6.90 -8.33
C MET A 188 10.47 7.51 -7.42
N ILE A 189 10.58 7.35 -6.10
CA ILE A 189 9.64 7.93 -5.13
C ILE A 189 9.76 9.45 -5.12
N ALA A 190 10.99 9.97 -5.11
CA ALA A 190 11.24 11.40 -5.10
C ALA A 190 10.72 12.07 -6.38
N ASP A 191 10.98 11.48 -7.54
CA ASP A 191 10.48 11.98 -8.83
C ASP A 191 8.94 12.00 -8.83
N MET A 192 8.27 10.94 -8.38
CA MET A 192 6.80 10.91 -8.31
C MET A 192 6.22 12.01 -7.40
N ILE A 193 6.86 12.29 -6.24
CA ILE A 193 6.42 13.39 -5.37
C ILE A 193 6.59 14.75 -6.06
N LYS A 194 7.68 14.94 -6.81
CA LYS A 194 7.95 16.19 -7.55
C LYS A 194 7.01 16.37 -8.72
N ASP A 195 6.84 15.34 -9.53
CA ASP A 195 5.95 15.36 -10.71
C ASP A 195 4.52 15.75 -10.31
N ILE A 196 4.02 15.24 -9.18
CA ILE A 196 2.70 15.60 -8.66
C ILE A 196 2.64 17.10 -8.30
N ASN A 197 3.74 17.65 -7.75
CA ASN A 197 3.81 19.07 -7.40
C ASN A 197 3.91 19.98 -8.64
N ASP A 198 4.42 19.47 -9.76
CA ASP A 198 4.48 20.22 -11.02
C ASP A 198 3.11 20.28 -11.72
N GLU A 199 2.20 19.36 -11.41
CA GLU A 199 0.78 19.40 -11.82
C GLU A 199 0.00 20.45 -10.99
N LYS A 200 0.34 21.74 -11.14
CA LYS A 200 -0.19 22.85 -10.31
C LYS A 200 -1.72 22.93 -10.27
N GLU A 201 -2.39 22.57 -11.34
CA GLU A 201 -3.86 22.58 -11.45
C GLU A 201 -4.55 21.63 -10.48
N LEU A 202 -3.85 20.59 -10.00
CA LEU A 202 -4.39 19.64 -9.02
C LEU A 202 -4.66 20.25 -7.65
N PHE A 203 -4.00 21.36 -7.30
CA PHE A 203 -4.06 21.93 -5.96
C PHE A 203 -4.76 23.30 -5.92
N GLU A 204 -5.00 23.95 -7.08
CA GLU A 204 -5.46 25.36 -7.11
C GLU A 204 -6.98 25.54 -6.99
N TYR A 205 -7.78 24.51 -7.23
CA TYR A 205 -9.24 24.64 -7.35
C TYR A 205 -10.05 23.53 -6.67
N MET A 206 -9.56 22.89 -5.63
CA MET A 206 -10.31 21.81 -5.03
C MET A 206 -11.25 22.28 -3.92
N ASP A 207 -12.54 22.48 -4.28
CA ASP A 207 -13.66 22.29 -3.35
C ASP A 207 -13.59 20.85 -2.78
N PRO A 208 -13.77 20.66 -1.46
CA PRO A 208 -13.78 19.32 -0.84
C PRO A 208 -14.69 18.29 -1.52
N LEU A 209 -15.71 18.73 -2.25
CA LEU A 209 -16.59 17.86 -3.06
C LEU A 209 -15.97 17.47 -4.40
N GLU A 210 -15.15 18.34 -4.99
CA GLU A 210 -14.42 18.05 -6.23
C GLU A 210 -13.19 17.20 -5.97
N GLU A 211 -12.46 17.47 -4.90
CA GLU A 211 -11.39 16.61 -4.40
C GLU A 211 -11.87 15.16 -4.27
N LYS A 212 -13.04 14.96 -3.68
CA LYS A 212 -13.66 13.64 -3.56
C LYS A 212 -13.96 12.97 -4.91
N LYS A 213 -14.42 13.72 -5.92
CA LYS A 213 -14.68 13.20 -7.28
C LYS A 213 -13.39 12.84 -8.00
N ILE A 214 -12.34 13.64 -7.85
CA ILE A 214 -11.01 13.37 -8.43
C ILE A 214 -10.43 12.09 -7.83
N TRP A 215 -10.52 11.91 -6.50
CA TRP A 215 -10.17 10.67 -5.83
C TRP A 215 -10.90 9.46 -6.39
N GLU A 216 -12.21 9.57 -6.58
CA GLU A 216 -13.04 8.51 -7.15
C GLU A 216 -12.59 8.12 -8.56
N ASN A 217 -12.32 9.11 -9.40
CA ASN A 217 -11.89 8.91 -10.77
C ASN A 217 -10.46 8.33 -10.83
N THR A 218 -9.55 8.86 -10.03
CA THR A 218 -8.16 8.37 -9.94
C THR A 218 -8.11 6.91 -9.49
N PHE A 219 -8.89 6.53 -8.44
CA PHE A 219 -9.00 5.12 -8.03
C PHE A 219 -9.56 4.22 -9.13
N LYS A 220 -10.56 4.73 -9.88
CA LYS A 220 -11.16 3.99 -10.98
C LYS A 220 -10.15 3.75 -12.10
N GLU A 221 -9.43 4.78 -12.52
CA GLU A 221 -8.39 4.68 -13.55
C GLU A 221 -7.24 3.74 -13.15
N ILE A 222 -6.77 3.83 -11.92
CA ILE A 222 -5.75 2.91 -11.40
C ILE A 222 -6.27 1.48 -11.36
N GLY A 223 -7.53 1.30 -10.93
CA GLY A 223 -8.20 0.00 -10.94
C GLY A 223 -8.33 -0.59 -12.34
N GLU A 224 -8.70 0.23 -13.32
CA GLU A 224 -8.83 -0.15 -14.73
C GLU A 224 -7.47 -0.51 -15.33
N LYS A 225 -6.44 0.33 -15.20
CA LYS A 225 -5.07 0.06 -15.68
C LYS A 225 -4.48 -1.22 -15.06
N ARG A 226 -4.73 -1.44 -13.76
CA ARG A 226 -4.31 -2.69 -13.09
C ARG A 226 -5.10 -3.90 -13.56
N GLY A 227 -6.41 -3.73 -13.79
CA GLY A 227 -7.28 -4.76 -14.36
C GLY A 227 -6.84 -5.17 -15.76
N GLU A 228 -6.53 -4.21 -16.61
CA GLU A 228 -6.03 -4.38 -17.96
C GLU A 228 -4.68 -5.13 -17.97
N LYS A 229 -3.69 -4.65 -17.24
CA LYS A 229 -2.37 -5.30 -17.10
C LYS A 229 -2.45 -6.74 -16.54
N ARG A 230 -3.40 -7.00 -15.62
CA ARG A 230 -3.66 -8.37 -15.13
C ARG A 230 -4.39 -9.22 -16.16
N GLY A 231 -5.33 -8.62 -16.89
CA GLY A 231 -6.04 -9.27 -18.00
C GLY A 231 -5.06 -9.69 -19.09
N GLU A 232 -4.17 -8.80 -19.49
CA GLU A 232 -3.12 -9.03 -20.47
C GLU A 232 -2.18 -10.18 -20.05
N LYS A 233 -1.61 -10.12 -18.83
CA LYS A 233 -0.77 -11.20 -18.31
C LYS A 233 -1.51 -12.55 -18.21
N ARG A 234 -2.80 -12.54 -17.85
CA ARG A 234 -3.62 -13.77 -17.82
C ARG A 234 -3.92 -14.28 -19.21
N GLY A 235 -4.20 -13.37 -20.16
CA GLY A 235 -4.43 -13.68 -21.56
C GLY A 235 -3.19 -14.30 -22.19
N GLU A 236 -2.04 -13.68 -22.01
CA GLU A 236 -0.74 -14.18 -22.45
C GLU A 236 -0.45 -15.60 -21.94
N LYS A 237 -0.57 -15.81 -20.62
CA LYS A 237 -0.41 -17.15 -20.03
C LYS A 237 -1.38 -18.17 -20.59
N LYS A 238 -2.66 -17.81 -20.77
CA LYS A 238 -3.65 -18.71 -21.39
C LYS A 238 -3.33 -18.99 -22.83
N GLY A 239 -2.86 -17.99 -23.58
CA GLY A 239 -2.41 -18.13 -24.96
C GLY A 239 -1.25 -19.11 -25.08
N ILE A 240 -0.20 -18.92 -24.26
CA ILE A 240 0.97 -19.81 -24.20
C ILE A 240 0.55 -21.26 -23.90
N LEU A 241 -0.30 -21.47 -22.90
CA LEU A 241 -0.78 -22.81 -22.54
C LEU A 241 -1.63 -23.45 -23.66
N LYS A 242 -2.48 -22.66 -24.33
CA LYS A 242 -3.27 -23.12 -25.47
C LYS A 242 -2.38 -23.53 -26.66
N THR A 243 -1.37 -22.70 -26.94
CA THR A 243 -0.39 -22.99 -28.00
C THR A 243 0.38 -24.26 -27.69
N ALA A 244 0.86 -24.42 -26.45
CA ALA A 244 1.56 -25.64 -26.03
C ALA A 244 0.69 -26.90 -26.18
N LYS A 245 -0.61 -26.84 -25.80
CA LYS A 245 -1.56 -27.95 -26.01
C LYS A 245 -1.75 -28.29 -27.47
N ASN A 246 -1.91 -27.30 -28.33
CA ASN A 246 -2.05 -27.53 -29.75
C ASN A 246 -0.79 -28.21 -30.35
N MET A 247 0.40 -27.74 -29.93
CA MET A 247 1.67 -28.34 -30.36
C MET A 247 1.81 -29.80 -29.91
N LEU A 248 1.38 -30.13 -28.67
CA LEU A 248 1.33 -31.52 -28.21
C LEU A 248 0.39 -32.38 -29.05
N GLN A 249 -0.80 -31.87 -29.39
CA GLN A 249 -1.76 -32.58 -30.26
C GLN A 249 -1.24 -32.80 -31.68
N MET A 250 -0.36 -31.92 -32.16
CA MET A 250 0.33 -32.07 -33.45
C MET A 250 1.52 -33.05 -33.41
N GLY A 251 1.81 -33.64 -32.24
CA GLY A 251 2.87 -34.65 -32.10
C GLY A 251 4.28 -34.07 -31.94
N LEU A 252 4.43 -32.75 -31.68
CA LEU A 252 5.73 -32.15 -31.50
C LEU A 252 6.35 -32.61 -30.15
N ASN A 253 7.68 -32.78 -30.13
CA ASN A 253 8.36 -33.19 -28.93
C ASN A 253 8.43 -32.07 -27.87
N ASN A 254 8.54 -32.44 -26.60
CA ASN A 254 8.50 -31.51 -25.46
C ASN A 254 9.63 -30.46 -25.50
N GLU A 255 10.78 -30.75 -26.09
CA GLU A 255 11.91 -29.82 -26.19
C GLU A 255 11.61 -28.69 -27.20
N ILE A 256 10.97 -29.01 -28.33
CA ILE A 256 10.54 -28.03 -29.31
C ILE A 256 9.45 -27.12 -28.72
N ILE A 257 8.48 -27.73 -28.03
CA ILE A 257 7.40 -26.97 -27.36
C ILE A 257 7.96 -26.06 -26.30
N SER A 258 8.93 -26.52 -25.50
CA SER A 258 9.59 -25.71 -24.47
C SER A 258 10.32 -24.51 -25.07
N LYS A 259 11.07 -24.70 -26.17
CA LYS A 259 11.77 -23.63 -26.88
C LYS A 259 10.78 -22.60 -27.48
N ALA A 260 9.66 -23.07 -28.01
CA ALA A 260 8.67 -22.21 -28.65
C ALA A 260 7.79 -21.41 -27.68
N THR A 261 7.52 -21.97 -26.50
CA THR A 261 6.53 -21.42 -25.54
C THR A 261 7.16 -20.84 -24.28
N GLY A 262 8.44 -21.16 -24.01
CA GLY A 262 9.11 -20.80 -22.76
C GLY A 262 8.65 -21.60 -21.53
N LEU A 263 7.76 -22.59 -21.70
CA LEU A 263 7.33 -23.48 -20.62
C LEU A 263 8.39 -24.52 -20.32
N SER A 264 8.56 -24.85 -19.05
CA SER A 264 9.41 -25.97 -18.66
C SER A 264 8.82 -27.31 -19.14
N ILE A 265 9.67 -28.31 -19.41
CA ILE A 265 9.24 -29.65 -19.80
C ILE A 265 8.24 -30.24 -18.78
N LYS A 266 8.47 -29.98 -17.47
CA LYS A 266 7.56 -30.40 -16.39
C LYS A 266 6.17 -29.77 -16.53
N GLN A 267 6.08 -28.51 -16.92
CA GLN A 267 4.80 -27.82 -17.16
C GLN A 267 4.08 -28.37 -18.39
N ILE A 268 4.84 -28.70 -19.44
CA ILE A 268 4.30 -29.28 -20.67
C ILE A 268 3.73 -30.67 -20.42
N MET A 269 4.40 -31.49 -19.61
CA MET A 269 3.94 -32.84 -19.25
C MET A 269 2.67 -32.85 -18.36
N MET A 270 2.28 -31.70 -17.80
CA MET A 270 1.08 -31.52 -16.99
C MET A 270 -0.11 -30.94 -17.78
N LEU A 271 0.04 -30.66 -19.08
CA LEU A 271 -1.00 -30.14 -19.95
C LEU A 271 -1.87 -31.24 -20.55
#